data_fbd7eb5b7563d63a4f670d67ae7e1e77
#
_entry.id   fbd7eb5b7563d63a4f670d67ae7e1e77
#
_cell.length_a   1.000
_cell.length_b   1.000
_cell.length_c   1.000
_cell.angle_alpha   90.00
_cell.angle_beta   90.00
_cell.angle_gamma   90.00
#
_symmetry.space_group_name_H-M   'P 1'
#
loop_
_entity.id
_entity.type
_entity.pdbx_description
1 polymer ?
#
loop_
_entity_poly.entity_id
_entity_poly.type
_entity_poly.pdbx_seq_one_letter_code
_entity_poly.pdbx_strand_id
1 'polypeptide(L)'
;MAKFLNTSATTYYLEELIKQAKERLWLISPYLKFNDRIKELLEDKNRMKIDIRIVYGKSELQPAEANWLKTLDYVRTSYCANLHAKCYISEGGCIIGSLNLYEFSQINNNEMGILLLRRDDTAVYQDAYAEAQRIIRISEEVKISLDVVEKQLKASQKGIRKNITRHLLPPN
;
A
#
# COMPACT_ATOMS: atom_id res chain seq x y z
N MET A 1 11.94 17.66 -11.67
CA MET A 1 11.44 17.57 -13.07
C MET A 1 11.09 16.12 -13.38
N ALA A 2 9.91 15.92 -13.95
CA ALA A 2 9.41 14.59 -14.33
C ALA A 2 10.41 13.84 -15.24
N LYS A 3 10.55 12.53 -15.02
CA LYS A 3 11.46 11.67 -15.78
C LYS A 3 10.69 10.56 -16.47
N PHE A 4 10.84 10.45 -17.79
CA PHE A 4 10.32 9.32 -18.55
C PHE A 4 11.08 8.03 -18.20
N LEU A 5 10.35 6.93 -18.07
CA LEU A 5 10.89 5.61 -17.75
C LEU A 5 10.52 4.62 -18.85
N ASN A 6 11.50 3.96 -19.42
CA ASN A 6 11.31 2.75 -20.23
C ASN A 6 11.16 1.52 -19.31
N THR A 7 10.98 0.34 -19.87
CA THR A 7 10.77 -0.91 -19.12
C THR A 7 11.78 -1.13 -18.00
N SER A 8 13.07 -1.12 -18.32
CA SER A 8 14.15 -1.36 -17.35
C SER A 8 14.22 -0.25 -16.29
N ALA A 9 14.03 1.00 -16.70
CA ALA A 9 14.01 2.14 -15.78
C ALA A 9 12.80 2.09 -14.86
N THR A 10 11.62 1.66 -15.33
CA THR A 10 10.43 1.54 -14.50
C THR A 10 10.64 0.54 -13.37
N THR A 11 11.20 -0.63 -13.66
CA THR A 11 11.52 -1.64 -12.65
C THR A 11 12.56 -1.12 -11.66
N TYR A 12 13.66 -0.54 -12.15
CA TYR A 12 14.73 0.01 -11.31
C TYR A 12 14.21 1.11 -10.37
N TYR A 13 13.46 2.08 -10.89
CA TYR A 13 12.95 3.18 -10.06
C TYR A 13 11.83 2.76 -9.13
N LEU A 14 11.06 1.71 -9.45
CA LEU A 14 10.12 1.12 -8.51
C LEU A 14 10.84 0.53 -7.29
N GLU A 15 11.91 -0.24 -7.50
CA GLU A 15 12.72 -0.74 -6.39
C GLU A 15 13.33 0.40 -5.56
N GLU A 16 13.88 1.43 -6.21
CA GLU A 16 14.45 2.60 -5.53
C GLU A 16 13.39 3.37 -4.73
N LEU A 17 12.19 3.54 -5.28
CA LEU A 17 11.07 4.18 -4.57
C LEU A 17 10.70 3.40 -3.30
N ILE A 18 10.64 2.08 -3.38
CA ILE A 18 10.39 1.23 -2.21
C ILE A 18 11.54 1.36 -1.19
N LYS A 19 12.80 1.24 -1.64
CA LYS A 19 13.98 1.34 -0.76
C LYS A 19 14.06 2.68 -0.03
N GLN A 20 13.69 3.77 -0.68
CA GLN A 20 13.81 5.13 -0.14
C GLN A 20 12.63 5.53 0.76
N ALA A 21 11.52 4.82 0.73
CA ALA A 21 10.36 5.09 1.59
C ALA A 21 10.72 4.97 3.07
N LYS A 22 10.39 5.98 3.87
CA LYS A 22 10.68 6.08 5.31
C LYS A 22 9.43 6.29 6.17
N GLU A 23 8.36 6.80 5.58
CA GLU A 23 7.12 7.12 6.28
C GLU A 23 5.95 6.30 5.75
N ARG A 24 5.79 6.26 4.42
CA ARG A 24 4.66 5.61 3.76
C ARG A 24 5.03 5.04 2.40
N LEU A 25 4.33 4.00 2.03
CA LEU A 25 4.42 3.37 0.71
C LEU A 25 3.04 2.90 0.27
N TRP A 26 2.52 3.44 -0.82
CA TRP A 26 1.23 3.02 -1.38
C TRP A 26 1.47 2.40 -2.75
N LEU A 27 1.00 1.19 -2.92
CA LEU A 27 1.15 0.39 -4.13
C LEU A 27 -0.24 0.10 -4.69
N ILE A 28 -0.58 0.76 -5.79
CA ILE A 28 -1.88 0.62 -6.48
C ILE A 28 -1.63 -0.10 -7.79
N SER A 29 -2.14 -1.32 -7.91
CA SER A 29 -1.98 -2.15 -9.11
C SER A 29 -3.16 -3.11 -9.26
N PRO A 30 -3.81 -3.18 -10.42
CA PRO A 30 -4.97 -4.07 -10.60
C PRO A 30 -4.65 -5.55 -10.39
N TYR A 31 -3.43 -5.98 -10.69
CA TYR A 31 -2.96 -7.35 -10.53
C TYR A 31 -1.78 -7.40 -9.58
N LEU A 32 -1.76 -8.39 -8.69
CA LEU A 32 -0.68 -8.61 -7.73
C LEU A 32 -0.15 -10.04 -7.85
N LYS A 33 1.12 -10.14 -8.14
CA LYS A 33 1.97 -11.32 -7.94
C LYS A 33 3.40 -10.83 -7.83
N PHE A 34 3.88 -10.73 -6.61
CA PHE A 34 5.19 -10.16 -6.35
C PHE A 34 6.31 -11.14 -6.68
N ASN A 35 7.37 -10.66 -7.33
CA ASN A 35 8.61 -11.39 -7.42
C ASN A 35 9.35 -11.36 -6.07
N ASP A 36 10.35 -12.24 -5.90
CA ASP A 36 11.09 -12.37 -4.64
C ASP A 36 11.78 -11.07 -4.23
N ARG A 37 12.27 -10.30 -5.20
CA ARG A 37 12.93 -9.02 -4.93
C ARG A 37 12.00 -7.99 -4.30
N ILE A 38 10.80 -7.83 -4.84
CA ILE A 38 9.79 -6.91 -4.27
C ILE A 38 9.33 -7.43 -2.90
N LYS A 39 9.19 -8.75 -2.71
CA LYS A 39 8.87 -9.34 -1.41
C LYS A 39 9.91 -8.98 -0.36
N GLU A 40 11.20 -9.18 -0.63
CA GLU A 40 12.29 -8.79 0.26
C GLU A 40 12.20 -7.31 0.66
N LEU A 41 12.02 -6.42 -0.31
CA LEU A 41 11.93 -4.98 -0.07
C LEU A 41 10.73 -4.61 0.81
N LEU A 42 9.58 -5.25 0.60
CA LEU A 42 8.38 -5.02 1.40
C LEU A 42 8.53 -5.58 2.82
N GLU A 43 9.19 -6.72 2.98
CA GLU A 43 9.53 -7.29 4.29
C GLU A 43 10.48 -6.37 5.07
N ASP A 44 11.49 -5.78 4.40
CA ASP A 44 12.36 -4.78 5.01
C ASP A 44 11.56 -3.56 5.50
N LYS A 45 10.66 -3.04 4.67
CA LYS A 45 9.81 -1.91 5.04
C LYS A 45 8.83 -2.27 6.16
N ASN A 46 8.31 -3.48 6.17
CA ASN A 46 7.49 -3.98 7.26
C ASN A 46 8.28 -4.04 8.58
N ARG A 47 9.53 -4.52 8.57
CA ARG A 47 10.42 -4.49 9.76
C ARG A 47 10.69 -3.06 10.25
N MET A 48 10.76 -2.09 9.34
CA MET A 48 10.92 -0.67 9.65
C MET A 48 9.60 0.00 10.10
N LYS A 49 8.49 -0.72 10.14
CA LYS A 49 7.15 -0.24 10.53
C LYS A 49 6.62 0.90 9.65
N ILE A 50 6.95 0.88 8.38
CA ILE A 50 6.44 1.83 7.39
C ILE A 50 4.94 1.58 7.14
N ASP A 51 4.13 2.63 6.98
CA ASP A 51 2.71 2.50 6.59
C ASP A 51 2.63 2.06 5.13
N ILE A 52 2.45 0.76 4.91
CA ILE A 52 2.33 0.17 3.57
C ILE A 52 0.86 -0.08 3.28
N ARG A 53 0.38 0.46 2.15
CA ARG A 53 -0.97 0.20 1.63
C ARG A 53 -0.88 -0.38 0.24
N ILE A 54 -1.58 -1.48 0.03
CA ILE A 54 -1.64 -2.17 -1.26
C ILE A 54 -3.09 -2.22 -1.71
N VAL A 55 -3.38 -1.68 -2.89
CA VAL A 55 -4.71 -1.71 -3.49
C VAL A 55 -4.68 -2.53 -4.78
N TYR A 56 -5.60 -3.49 -4.89
CA TYR A 56 -5.75 -4.37 -6.05
C TYR A 56 -7.21 -4.44 -6.51
N GLY A 57 -7.52 -5.00 -7.69
CA GLY A 57 -8.90 -4.90 -8.14
C GLY A 57 -9.35 -5.75 -9.33
N LYS A 58 -8.48 -6.47 -10.01
CA LYS A 58 -8.88 -7.24 -11.22
C LYS A 58 -9.01 -8.73 -10.99
N SER A 59 -8.39 -9.27 -9.96
CA SER A 59 -8.45 -10.67 -9.62
C SER A 59 -8.38 -10.86 -8.10
N GLU A 60 -8.96 -11.94 -7.62
CA GLU A 60 -8.69 -12.39 -6.26
C GLU A 60 -7.18 -12.64 -6.10
N LEU A 61 -6.67 -12.33 -4.92
CA LEU A 61 -5.27 -12.66 -4.60
C LEU A 61 -5.09 -14.17 -4.65
N GLN A 62 -4.02 -14.61 -5.32
CA GLN A 62 -3.59 -16.00 -5.24
C GLN A 62 -3.40 -16.39 -3.77
N PRO A 63 -3.78 -17.60 -3.33
CA PRO A 63 -3.64 -18.02 -1.93
C PRO A 63 -2.23 -17.81 -1.36
N ALA A 64 -1.19 -18.06 -2.16
CA ALA A 64 0.19 -17.85 -1.76
C ALA A 64 0.49 -16.37 -1.44
N GLU A 65 0.04 -15.45 -2.31
CA GLU A 65 0.20 -14.00 -2.11
C GLU A 65 -0.60 -13.53 -0.89
N ALA A 66 -1.85 -13.99 -0.75
CA ALA A 66 -2.70 -13.63 0.37
C ALA A 66 -2.09 -14.12 1.70
N ASN A 67 -1.55 -15.33 1.76
CA ASN A 67 -0.92 -15.89 2.94
C ASN A 67 0.36 -15.15 3.29
N TRP A 68 1.21 -14.83 2.31
CA TRP A 68 2.41 -14.06 2.53
C TRP A 68 2.08 -12.64 3.05
N LEU A 69 1.14 -11.93 2.44
CA LEU A 69 0.72 -10.60 2.90
C LEU A 69 0.18 -10.60 4.33
N LYS A 70 -0.44 -11.71 4.79
CA LYS A 70 -0.89 -11.85 6.18
C LYS A 70 0.26 -11.89 7.18
N THR A 71 1.47 -12.27 6.77
CA THR A 71 2.65 -12.27 7.65
C THR A 71 3.24 -10.87 7.88
N LEU A 72 2.82 -9.88 7.10
CA LEU A 72 3.35 -8.52 7.17
C LEU A 72 2.44 -7.63 8.04
N ASP A 73 2.88 -7.33 9.25
CA ASP A 73 2.09 -6.66 10.28
C ASP A 73 1.69 -5.22 9.94
N TYR A 74 2.54 -4.50 9.22
CA TYR A 74 2.35 -3.09 8.87
C TYR A 74 1.82 -2.88 7.45
N VAL A 75 1.39 -3.95 6.78
CA VAL A 75 0.78 -3.90 5.45
C VAL A 75 -0.73 -3.97 5.57
N ARG A 76 -1.44 -3.01 4.96
CA ARG A 76 -2.89 -3.02 4.75
C ARG A 76 -3.20 -3.30 3.30
N THR A 77 -4.15 -4.17 3.04
CA THR A 77 -4.59 -4.49 1.68
C THR A 77 -6.06 -4.13 1.50
N SER A 78 -6.39 -3.58 0.35
CA SER A 78 -7.75 -3.18 0.00
C SER A 78 -8.10 -3.61 -1.42
N TYR A 79 -9.36 -3.97 -1.63
CA TYR A 79 -9.91 -4.30 -2.94
C TYR A 79 -10.67 -3.10 -3.51
N CYS A 80 -10.38 -2.74 -4.75
CA CYS A 80 -11.06 -1.68 -5.48
C CYS A 80 -11.67 -2.25 -6.76
N ALA A 81 -12.98 -2.36 -6.82
CA ALA A 81 -13.68 -2.80 -8.02
C ALA A 81 -13.34 -1.88 -9.22
N ASN A 82 -13.16 -2.49 -10.40
CA ASN A 82 -12.81 -1.79 -11.64
C ASN A 82 -11.47 -1.04 -11.65
N LEU A 83 -10.58 -1.32 -10.69
CA LEU A 83 -9.25 -0.72 -10.68
C LEU A 83 -8.47 -1.06 -11.96
N HIS A 84 -7.91 -0.04 -12.61
CA HIS A 84 -6.97 -0.20 -13.73
C HIS A 84 -5.75 0.70 -13.60
N ALA A 85 -5.74 1.61 -12.64
CA ALA A 85 -4.59 2.49 -12.35
C ALA A 85 -3.38 1.69 -11.84
N LYS A 86 -2.18 2.14 -12.22
CA LYS A 86 -0.90 1.71 -11.68
C LYS A 86 -0.17 2.95 -11.18
N CYS A 87 -0.09 3.06 -9.87
CA CYS A 87 0.54 4.19 -9.20
C CYS A 87 1.27 3.70 -7.95
N TYR A 88 2.54 4.00 -7.88
CA TYR A 88 3.41 3.65 -6.76
C TYR A 88 3.92 4.93 -6.14
N ILE A 89 3.62 5.18 -4.87
CA ILE A 89 3.84 6.47 -4.25
C ILE A 89 4.45 6.32 -2.85
N SER A 90 5.46 7.13 -2.58
CA SER A 90 6.05 7.33 -1.26
C SER A 90 6.00 8.81 -0.88
N GLU A 91 6.47 9.17 0.31
CA GLU A 91 6.59 10.58 0.69
C GLU A 91 7.54 11.38 -0.20
N GLY A 92 8.48 10.72 -0.89
CA GLY A 92 9.49 11.36 -1.72
C GLY A 92 9.12 11.52 -3.20
N GLY A 93 8.19 10.70 -3.70
CA GLY A 93 7.83 10.72 -5.13
C GLY A 93 6.81 9.68 -5.51
N CYS A 94 6.46 9.64 -6.80
CA CYS A 94 5.59 8.61 -7.33
C CYS A 94 5.99 8.17 -8.73
N ILE A 95 5.58 6.96 -9.09
CA ILE A 95 5.68 6.40 -10.44
C ILE A 95 4.26 6.12 -10.92
N ILE A 96 3.91 6.64 -12.09
CA ILE A 96 2.66 6.35 -12.78
C ILE A 96 3.02 5.74 -14.13
N GLY A 97 2.40 4.62 -14.48
CA GLY A 97 2.74 3.96 -15.73
C GLY A 97 1.88 2.76 -16.05
N SER A 98 2.39 1.93 -16.94
CA SER A 98 1.71 0.72 -17.39
C SER A 98 2.07 -0.53 -16.57
N LEU A 99 3.21 -0.53 -15.85
CA LEU A 99 3.72 -1.68 -15.10
C LEU A 99 2.73 -2.13 -14.02
N ASN A 100 2.30 -3.38 -14.07
CA ASN A 100 1.60 -4.04 -12.96
C ASN A 100 2.61 -4.63 -11.97
N LEU A 101 2.23 -4.71 -10.68
CA LEU A 101 2.95 -5.52 -9.68
C LEU A 101 2.64 -7.01 -9.91
N TYR A 102 2.90 -7.47 -11.10
CA TYR A 102 2.70 -8.83 -11.54
C TYR A 102 4.01 -9.33 -12.16
N GLU A 103 4.58 -10.39 -11.61
CA GLU A 103 5.89 -10.93 -11.96
C GLU A 103 6.11 -11.06 -13.48
N PHE A 104 5.11 -11.57 -14.20
CA PHE A 104 5.18 -11.72 -15.65
C PHE A 104 5.34 -10.38 -16.38
N SER A 105 4.65 -9.32 -15.93
CA SER A 105 4.74 -7.98 -16.51
C SER A 105 6.13 -7.38 -16.35
N GLN A 106 6.81 -7.67 -15.24
CA GLN A 106 8.13 -7.15 -14.94
C GLN A 106 9.24 -7.78 -15.80
N ILE A 107 9.01 -8.96 -16.34
CA ILE A 107 10.02 -9.73 -17.09
C ILE A 107 9.77 -9.69 -18.60
N ASN A 108 8.50 -9.78 -19.03
CA ASN A 108 8.15 -10.09 -20.42
C ASN A 108 7.46 -8.95 -21.16
N ASN A 109 6.93 -7.94 -20.45
CA ASN A 109 6.20 -6.85 -21.10
C ASN A 109 7.11 -5.66 -21.42
N ASN A 110 6.72 -4.92 -22.46
CA ASN A 110 7.25 -3.58 -22.71
C ASN A 110 6.42 -2.58 -21.89
N GLU A 111 7.06 -1.96 -20.93
CA GLU A 111 6.42 -1.04 -19.99
C GLU A 111 6.97 0.38 -20.15
N MET A 112 6.16 1.36 -19.80
CA MET A 112 6.59 2.74 -19.71
C MET A 112 5.95 3.44 -18.53
N GLY A 113 6.58 4.50 -18.04
CA GLY A 113 6.08 5.27 -16.93
C GLY A 113 6.73 6.64 -16.81
N ILE A 114 6.27 7.37 -15.80
CA ILE A 114 6.82 8.66 -15.42
C ILE A 114 7.13 8.61 -13.93
N LEU A 115 8.35 9.02 -13.58
CA LEU A 115 8.75 9.31 -12.21
C LEU A 115 8.57 10.80 -11.94
N LEU A 116 7.86 11.10 -10.87
CA LEU A 116 7.67 12.43 -10.31
C LEU A 116 8.35 12.50 -8.95
N LEU A 117 9.23 13.44 -8.73
CA LEU A 117 9.82 13.72 -7.42
C LEU A 117 9.02 14.83 -6.74
N ARG A 118 8.57 14.59 -5.52
CA ARG A 118 7.76 15.56 -4.77
C ARG A 118 8.41 16.95 -4.72
N ARG A 119 9.73 17.01 -4.56
CA ARG A 119 10.48 18.29 -4.47
C ARG A 119 10.52 19.08 -5.77
N ASP A 120 10.50 18.38 -6.93
CA ASP A 120 10.71 18.99 -8.24
C ASP A 120 9.38 19.17 -9.00
N ASP A 121 8.41 18.30 -8.75
CA ASP A 121 7.14 18.18 -9.48
C ASP A 121 5.95 18.28 -8.51
N THR A 122 6.03 19.19 -7.55
CA THR A 122 5.14 19.28 -6.38
C THR A 122 3.66 19.25 -6.74
N ALA A 123 3.22 20.05 -7.72
CA ALA A 123 1.80 20.14 -8.08
C ALA A 123 1.27 18.81 -8.62
N VAL A 124 1.95 18.21 -9.60
CA VAL A 124 1.53 16.92 -10.19
C VAL A 124 1.62 15.78 -9.18
N TYR A 125 2.64 15.80 -8.31
CA TYR A 125 2.74 14.83 -7.21
C TYR A 125 1.55 14.96 -6.25
N GLN A 126 1.11 16.16 -5.91
CA GLN A 126 -0.05 16.39 -5.04
C GLN A 126 -1.35 15.88 -5.67
N ASP A 127 -1.53 16.09 -6.97
CA ASP A 127 -2.69 15.59 -7.70
C ASP A 127 -2.71 14.04 -7.72
N ALA A 128 -1.56 13.43 -8.01
CA ALA A 128 -1.41 11.97 -7.97
C ALA A 128 -1.64 11.41 -6.55
N TYR A 129 -1.14 12.08 -5.53
CA TYR A 129 -1.35 11.72 -4.13
C TYR A 129 -2.83 11.81 -3.74
N ALA A 130 -3.50 12.89 -4.11
CA ALA A 130 -4.94 13.06 -3.83
C ALA A 130 -5.79 11.98 -4.50
N GLU A 131 -5.48 11.62 -5.75
CA GLU A 131 -6.19 10.56 -6.47
C GLU A 131 -5.90 9.17 -5.87
N ALA A 132 -4.65 8.87 -5.53
CA ALA A 132 -4.30 7.65 -4.82
C ALA A 132 -5.05 7.54 -3.48
N GLN A 133 -5.14 8.64 -2.75
CA GLN A 133 -5.91 8.73 -1.50
C GLN A 133 -7.40 8.48 -1.72
N ARG A 134 -7.97 9.03 -2.80
CA ARG A 134 -9.37 8.77 -3.19
C ARG A 134 -9.60 7.29 -3.48
N ILE A 135 -8.72 6.66 -4.27
CA ILE A 135 -8.80 5.22 -4.60
C ILE A 135 -8.75 4.38 -3.32
N ILE A 136 -7.82 4.65 -2.42
CA ILE A 136 -7.73 3.94 -1.12
C ILE A 136 -9.02 4.10 -0.33
N ARG A 137 -9.59 5.30 -0.26
CA ARG A 137 -10.80 5.58 0.52
C ARG A 137 -12.04 4.87 0.00
N ILE A 138 -12.18 4.69 -1.33
CA ILE A 138 -13.32 3.99 -1.93
C ILE A 138 -13.12 2.48 -2.00
N SER A 139 -11.94 1.98 -1.65
CA SER A 139 -11.61 0.56 -1.67
C SER A 139 -12.14 -0.13 -0.41
N GLU A 140 -12.54 -1.38 -0.55
CA GLU A 140 -12.92 -2.24 0.55
C GLU A 140 -11.66 -2.80 1.24
N GLU A 141 -11.53 -2.54 2.54
CA GLU A 141 -10.37 -3.00 3.31
C GLU A 141 -10.46 -4.50 3.58
N VAL A 142 -9.48 -5.26 3.08
CA VAL A 142 -9.42 -6.73 3.18
C VAL A 142 -8.52 -7.15 4.35
N LYS A 143 -7.45 -6.39 4.61
CA LYS A 143 -6.52 -6.64 5.70
C LYS A 143 -6.17 -5.36 6.43
N ILE A 144 -6.36 -5.37 7.73
CA ILE A 144 -6.03 -4.27 8.65
C ILE A 144 -4.61 -4.50 9.22
N SER A 145 -3.83 -3.43 9.42
CA SER A 145 -2.53 -3.55 10.07
C SER A 145 -2.68 -3.84 11.57
N LEU A 146 -1.70 -4.49 12.18
CA LEU A 146 -1.67 -4.78 13.64
C LEU A 146 -1.89 -3.53 14.48
N ASP A 147 -1.34 -2.41 14.08
CA ASP A 147 -1.45 -1.13 14.80
C ASP A 147 -2.91 -0.66 14.92
N VAL A 148 -3.73 -0.89 13.89
CA VAL A 148 -5.17 -0.60 13.90
C VAL A 148 -5.92 -1.61 14.76
N VAL A 149 -5.60 -2.90 14.65
CA VAL A 149 -6.19 -3.97 15.46
C VAL A 149 -5.92 -3.75 16.96
N GLU A 150 -4.67 -3.43 17.32
CA GLU A 150 -4.32 -3.13 18.72
C GLU A 150 -5.07 -1.91 19.27
N LYS A 151 -5.22 -0.85 18.48
CA LYS A 151 -6.00 0.35 18.88
C LYS A 151 -7.48 0.00 19.07
N GLN A 152 -8.06 -0.81 18.19
CA GLN A 152 -9.45 -1.27 18.30
C GLN A 152 -9.66 -2.16 19.52
N LEU A 153 -8.76 -3.12 19.79
CA LEU A 153 -8.80 -3.97 20.96
C LEU A 153 -8.69 -3.17 22.26
N LYS A 154 -7.76 -2.20 22.33
CA LYS A 154 -7.63 -1.32 23.50
C LYS A 154 -8.87 -0.45 23.71
N ALA A 155 -9.51 0.03 22.65
CA ALA A 155 -10.75 0.80 22.73
C ALA A 155 -11.93 -0.06 23.21
N SER A 156 -12.07 -1.30 22.71
CA SER A 156 -13.10 -2.25 23.11
C SER A 156 -12.94 -2.65 24.57
N GLN A 157 -11.72 -2.93 25.05
CA GLN A 157 -11.46 -3.25 26.46
C GLN A 157 -11.77 -2.07 27.38
N LYS A 158 -11.48 -0.83 26.98
CA LYS A 158 -11.88 0.38 27.73
C LYS A 158 -13.42 0.54 27.81
N GLY A 159 -14.12 0.23 26.72
CA GLY A 159 -15.59 0.27 26.67
C GLY A 159 -16.23 -0.76 27.62
N ILE A 160 -15.72 -2.00 27.61
CA ILE A 160 -16.20 -3.07 28.50
C ILE A 160 -15.93 -2.72 29.97
N ARG A 161 -14.75 -2.22 30.32
CA ARG A 161 -14.45 -1.79 31.71
C ARG A 161 -15.38 -0.67 32.17
N LYS A 162 -15.67 0.33 31.35
CA LYS A 162 -16.62 1.40 31.69
C LYS A 162 -18.04 0.89 31.95
N ASN A 163 -18.50 -0.10 31.18
CA ASN A 163 -19.84 -0.68 31.36
C ASN A 163 -19.94 -1.54 32.64
N ILE A 164 -18.91 -2.30 32.98
CA ILE A 164 -18.84 -3.10 34.20
C ILE A 164 -18.85 -2.18 35.42
N THR A 165 -18.06 -1.10 35.43
CA THR A 165 -18.04 -0.13 36.53
C THR A 165 -19.36 0.59 36.72
N ARG A 166 -20.12 0.80 35.65
CA ARG A 166 -21.43 1.46 35.71
C ARG A 166 -22.56 0.57 36.32
N HIS A 167 -22.42 -0.76 36.20
CA HIS A 167 -23.36 -1.72 36.76
C HIS A 167 -23.04 -2.15 38.19
N LEU A 168 -21.87 -1.80 38.72
CA LEU A 168 -21.42 -2.13 40.08
C LEU A 168 -21.59 -0.99 41.09
N LEU A 169 -22.14 0.15 40.71
CA LEU A 169 -22.48 1.23 41.65
C LEU A 169 -23.90 0.95 42.25
N PRO A 170 -24.04 0.88 43.58
CA PRO A 170 -25.33 0.71 44.21
C PRO A 170 -26.25 1.90 43.88
N PRO A 171 -27.57 1.71 43.76
CA PRO A 171 -28.51 2.82 43.62
C PRO A 171 -28.46 3.68 44.88
N ASN A 172 -28.39 5.00 44.70
CA ASN A 172 -28.53 5.98 45.80
C ASN A 172 -29.90 5.89 46.46
#